data_793416c323a7196e22a40c43d21062ea
#
_entry.id   793416c323a7196e22a40c43d21062ea
#
_cell.length_a   1.000
_cell.length_b   1.000
_cell.length_c   1.000
_cell.angle_alpha   90.00
_cell.angle_beta   90.00
_cell.angle_gamma   90.00
#
_symmetry.space_group_name_H-M   'P 1'
#
loop_
_entity.id
_entity.type
_entity.pdbx_description
1 polymer ?
#
loop_
_entity_poly.entity_id
_entity_poly.type
_entity_poly.pdbx_seq_one_letter_code
_entity_poly.pdbx_strand_id
1 'polypeptide(L)'
;MGVYVLGIAGASGAPYARRVLEQMLLAGHDVKAVITEAGRKVLEVEENLVLTGNTEADTPAVLEWAQASDADGNLEMYHHKDVASSIASGSFHIDGMAVVPCSGGTLG
;
A
#
# COMPACT_ATOMS: atom_id res chain seq x y z
N MET A 1 0.52 -17.69 4.88
CA MET A 1 -0.23 -16.42 4.96
C MET A 1 0.46 -15.48 5.93
N GLY A 2 0.88 -14.33 5.47
CA GLY A 2 1.62 -13.39 6.29
C GLY A 2 0.96 -12.03 6.39
N VAL A 3 1.44 -11.19 7.29
CA VAL A 3 1.01 -9.81 7.45
C VAL A 3 2.15 -8.90 6.98
N TYR A 4 1.87 -8.07 5.98
CA TYR A 4 2.88 -7.20 5.40
C TYR A 4 2.41 -5.75 5.38
N VAL A 5 3.36 -4.84 5.59
CA VAL A 5 3.12 -3.41 5.40
C VAL A 5 3.67 -3.02 4.04
N LEU A 6 2.84 -2.37 3.23
CA LEU A 6 3.25 -1.88 1.92
C LEU A 6 3.14 -0.36 1.91
N GLY A 7 4.26 0.31 1.77
CA GLY A 7 4.29 1.76 1.63
C GLY A 7 4.40 2.16 0.17
N ILE A 8 3.52 3.04 -0.28
CA ILE A 8 3.56 3.59 -1.64
C ILE A 8 3.97 5.05 -1.55
N ALA A 9 5.15 5.32 -2.06
CA ALA A 9 5.78 6.64 -1.98
C ALA A 9 5.67 7.41 -3.31
N GLY A 10 6.19 8.62 -3.33
CA GLY A 10 6.04 9.53 -4.44
C GLY A 10 7.03 9.41 -5.58
N ALA A 11 7.79 8.31 -5.66
CA ALA A 11 8.69 8.09 -6.78
C ALA A 11 7.93 7.52 -7.97
N SER A 12 8.46 7.70 -9.17
CA SER A 12 7.93 7.14 -10.40
C SER A 12 7.89 5.61 -10.32
N GLY A 13 6.94 4.96 -10.99
CA GLY A 13 6.83 3.51 -10.99
C GLY A 13 5.56 2.97 -10.33
N ALA A 14 4.49 3.77 -10.35
CA ALA A 14 3.21 3.34 -9.81
C ALA A 14 2.71 1.98 -10.36
N PRO A 15 2.89 1.66 -11.64
CA PRO A 15 2.51 0.33 -12.13
C PRO A 15 3.23 -0.81 -11.43
N TYR A 16 4.47 -0.58 -11.01
CA TYR A 16 5.21 -1.59 -10.25
C TYR A 16 4.59 -1.79 -8.86
N ALA A 17 4.21 -0.70 -8.20
CA ALA A 17 3.53 -0.80 -6.91
C ALA A 17 2.21 -1.56 -7.03
N ARG A 18 1.46 -1.31 -8.10
CA ARG A 18 0.22 -2.04 -8.38
C ARG A 18 0.48 -3.55 -8.48
N ARG A 19 1.52 -3.91 -9.21
CA ARG A 19 1.85 -5.33 -9.41
C ARG A 19 2.25 -6.01 -8.11
N VAL A 20 3.03 -5.33 -7.28
CA VAL A 20 3.44 -5.88 -5.99
C VAL A 20 2.21 -6.12 -5.11
N LEU A 21 1.32 -5.13 -5.02
CA LEU A 21 0.10 -5.27 -4.23
C LEU A 21 -0.77 -6.41 -4.76
N GLU A 22 -0.96 -6.48 -6.05
CA GLU A 22 -1.74 -7.54 -6.68
C GLU A 22 -1.20 -8.92 -6.30
N GLN A 23 0.11 -9.11 -6.43
CA GLN A 23 0.73 -10.41 -6.12
C GLN A 23 0.62 -10.76 -4.64
N MET A 24 0.78 -9.80 -3.75
CA MET A 24 0.63 -10.05 -2.32
C MET A 24 -0.78 -10.50 -1.97
N LEU A 25 -1.79 -9.84 -2.53
CA LEU A 25 -3.18 -10.17 -2.25
C LEU A 25 -3.58 -11.49 -2.88
N LEU A 26 -3.13 -11.77 -4.09
CA LEU A 26 -3.39 -13.06 -4.75
C LEU A 26 -2.75 -14.23 -4.02
N ALA A 27 -1.65 -13.98 -3.33
CA ALA A 27 -1.00 -15.00 -2.52
C ALA A 27 -1.70 -15.22 -1.16
N GLY A 28 -2.75 -14.47 -0.88
CA GLY A 28 -3.53 -14.65 0.35
C GLY A 28 -2.98 -13.93 1.57
N HIS A 29 -2.06 -12.99 1.36
CA HIS A 29 -1.49 -12.25 2.49
C HIS A 29 -2.41 -11.13 2.97
N ASP A 30 -2.24 -10.76 4.24
CA ASP A 30 -2.89 -9.60 4.83
C ASP A 30 -1.97 -8.40 4.62
N VAL A 31 -2.41 -7.44 3.83
CA VAL A 31 -1.59 -6.28 3.46
C VAL A 31 -2.14 -5.03 4.15
N LYS A 32 -1.27 -4.34 4.87
CA LYS A 32 -1.58 -3.05 5.47
C LYS A 32 -0.87 -1.99 4.65
N ALA A 33 -1.64 -1.27 3.84
CA ALA A 33 -1.09 -0.35 2.86
C ALA A 33 -1.10 1.09 3.39
N VAL A 34 0.00 1.78 3.15
CA VAL A 34 0.16 3.19 3.49
C VAL A 34 0.57 3.93 2.23
N ILE A 35 -0.18 4.95 1.87
CA ILE A 35 0.15 5.76 0.70
C ILE A 35 0.49 7.17 1.19
N THR A 36 1.70 7.63 0.90
CA THR A 36 2.11 8.97 1.26
C THR A 36 1.34 9.99 0.44
N GLU A 37 1.33 11.25 0.89
CA GLU A 37 0.69 12.31 0.13
C GLU A 37 1.30 12.44 -1.27
N ALA A 38 2.62 12.37 -1.37
CA ALA A 38 3.30 12.37 -2.66
C ALA A 38 2.94 11.14 -3.49
N GLY A 39 2.77 9.98 -2.86
CA GLY A 39 2.33 8.76 -3.52
C GLY A 39 0.94 8.88 -4.10
N ARG A 40 0.02 9.54 -3.39
CA ARG A 40 -1.32 9.78 -3.91
C ARG A 40 -1.29 10.62 -5.19
N LYS A 41 -0.43 11.64 -5.23
CA LYS A 41 -0.29 12.48 -6.41
C LYS A 41 0.25 11.70 -7.61
N VAL A 42 1.22 10.84 -7.37
CA VAL A 42 1.79 10.00 -8.43
C VAL A 42 0.73 9.03 -8.97
N LEU A 43 -0.04 8.40 -8.10
CA LEU A 43 -1.12 7.50 -8.52
C LEU A 43 -2.17 8.23 -9.34
N GLU A 44 -2.53 9.45 -8.95
CA GLU A 44 -3.48 10.25 -9.71
C GLU A 44 -2.96 10.58 -11.10
N VAL A 45 -1.71 11.02 -11.20
CA VAL A 45 -1.12 11.43 -12.47
C VAL A 45 -0.80 10.25 -13.37
N GLU A 46 -0.19 9.20 -12.82
CA GLU A 46 0.29 8.07 -13.64
C GLU A 46 -0.78 7.01 -13.88
N GLU A 47 -1.69 6.80 -12.93
CA GLU A 47 -2.65 5.70 -12.97
C GLU A 47 -4.10 6.17 -13.01
N ASN A 48 -4.35 7.45 -13.00
CA ASN A 48 -5.70 8.03 -12.89
C ASN A 48 -6.48 7.53 -11.66
N LEU A 49 -5.75 7.18 -10.63
CA LEU A 49 -6.35 6.72 -9.39
C LEU A 49 -6.47 7.89 -8.42
N VAL A 50 -7.67 8.41 -8.24
CA VAL A 50 -7.94 9.53 -7.36
C VAL A 50 -8.35 9.01 -5.99
N LEU A 51 -7.56 9.31 -4.98
CA LEU A 51 -7.83 8.91 -3.60
C LEU A 51 -8.21 10.13 -2.76
N THR A 52 -9.12 9.91 -1.83
CA THR A 52 -9.70 11.00 -1.03
C THR A 52 -8.91 11.33 0.24
N GLY A 53 -8.06 10.40 0.68
CA GLY A 53 -7.40 10.49 1.99
C GLY A 53 -8.18 9.80 3.10
N ASN A 54 -9.41 9.36 2.83
CA ASN A 54 -10.20 8.58 3.76
C ASN A 54 -9.89 7.11 3.52
N THR A 55 -9.28 6.44 4.49
CA THR A 55 -8.80 5.08 4.32
C THR A 55 -9.92 4.09 4.01
N GLU A 56 -11.08 4.25 4.63
CA GLU A 56 -12.21 3.36 4.38
C GLU A 56 -12.77 3.52 2.97
N ALA A 57 -12.90 4.76 2.52
CA ALA A 57 -13.40 5.04 1.19
C ALA A 57 -12.42 4.63 0.10
N ASP A 58 -11.13 4.73 0.39
CA ASP A 58 -10.07 4.47 -0.60
C ASP A 58 -9.78 2.97 -0.76
N THR A 59 -10.08 2.14 0.24
CA THR A 59 -9.79 0.71 0.19
C THR A 59 -10.39 0.01 -1.03
N PRO A 60 -11.70 0.16 -1.32
CA PRO A 60 -12.25 -0.49 -2.52
C PRO A 60 -11.63 0.02 -3.82
N ALA A 61 -11.30 1.32 -3.88
CA ALA A 61 -10.68 1.91 -5.07
C ALA A 61 -9.30 1.32 -5.31
N VAL A 62 -8.53 1.12 -4.26
CA VAL A 62 -7.19 0.53 -4.36
C VAL A 62 -7.27 -0.95 -4.75
N LEU A 63 -8.23 -1.70 -4.21
CA LEU A 63 -8.44 -3.09 -4.59
C LEU A 63 -8.80 -3.22 -6.07
N GLU A 64 -9.66 -2.35 -6.57
CA GLU A 64 -10.02 -2.36 -7.98
C GLU A 64 -8.82 -1.99 -8.85
N TRP A 65 -8.07 -0.97 -8.46
CA TRP A 65 -6.87 -0.57 -9.17
C TRP A 65 -5.84 -1.70 -9.25
N ALA A 66 -5.66 -2.44 -8.15
CA ALA A 66 -4.71 -3.55 -8.09
C ALA A 66 -5.22 -4.80 -8.80
N GLN A 67 -6.47 -4.79 -9.27
CA GLN A 67 -7.11 -5.95 -9.89
C GLN A 67 -7.16 -7.16 -8.95
N ALA A 68 -7.41 -6.88 -7.67
CA ALA A 68 -7.37 -7.89 -6.63
C ALA A 68 -8.66 -7.93 -5.79
N SER A 69 -9.77 -7.44 -6.34
CA SER A 69 -11.04 -7.42 -5.63
C SER A 69 -11.53 -8.81 -5.23
N ASP A 70 -11.18 -9.83 -6.01
CA ASP A 70 -11.56 -11.22 -5.76
C ASP A 70 -10.43 -12.04 -5.12
N ALA A 71 -9.33 -11.38 -4.72
CA ALA A 71 -8.19 -12.08 -4.13
C ALA A 71 -8.52 -12.59 -2.73
N ASP A 72 -7.86 -13.68 -2.34
CA ASP A 72 -8.03 -14.28 -1.00
C ASP A 72 -7.41 -13.41 0.10
N GLY A 73 -6.45 -12.57 -0.25
CA GLY A 73 -5.80 -11.69 0.72
C GLY A 73 -6.72 -10.59 1.21
N ASN A 74 -6.30 -9.92 2.25
CA ASN A 74 -7.03 -8.83 2.85
C ASN A 74 -6.24 -7.53 2.76
N LEU A 75 -6.89 -6.45 2.36
CA LEU A 75 -6.27 -5.13 2.29
C LEU A 75 -6.88 -4.20 3.32
N GLU A 76 -6.01 -3.57 4.11
CA GLU A 76 -6.41 -2.49 5.01
C GLU A 76 -5.56 -1.28 4.69
N MET A 77 -6.20 -0.12 4.54
CA MET A 77 -5.50 1.13 4.31
C MET A 77 -5.26 1.82 5.64
N TYR A 78 -4.07 2.38 5.82
CA TYR A 78 -3.70 3.10 7.03
C TYR A 78 -3.10 4.46 6.67
N HIS A 79 -3.34 5.42 7.54
CA HIS A 79 -2.61 6.68 7.49
C HIS A 79 -1.18 6.42 7.99
N HIS A 80 -0.19 7.08 7.39
CA HIS A 80 1.21 6.82 7.72
C HIS A 80 1.53 7.02 9.22
N LYS A 81 0.85 7.97 9.86
CA LYS A 81 1.05 8.20 11.30
C LYS A 81 0.52 7.05 12.15
N ASP A 82 -0.61 6.47 11.74
CA ASP A 82 -1.21 5.37 12.47
C ASP A 82 -0.37 4.11 12.39
N VAL A 83 0.18 3.81 11.23
CA VAL A 83 1.05 2.66 11.06
C VAL A 83 2.33 2.82 11.87
N ALA A 84 2.94 4.00 11.83
CA ALA A 84 4.17 4.25 12.60
C ALA A 84 3.92 4.06 14.10
N SER A 85 2.81 4.57 14.61
CA SER A 85 2.45 4.40 16.01
C SER A 85 2.21 2.94 16.37
N SER A 86 1.50 2.22 15.53
CA SER A 86 1.18 0.81 15.76
C SER A 86 2.43 -0.05 15.77
N ILE A 87 3.35 0.19 14.86
CA ILE A 87 4.62 -0.55 14.82
C ILE A 87 5.46 -0.22 16.05
N ALA A 88 5.57 1.07 16.40
CA ALA A 88 6.37 1.51 17.54
C ALA A 88 5.84 0.96 18.87
N SER A 89 4.53 0.83 18.99
CA SER A 89 3.89 0.31 20.21
C SER A 89 3.80 -1.22 20.25
N GLY A 90 4.12 -1.90 19.13
CA GLY A 90 3.95 -3.33 19.03
C GLY A 90 2.51 -3.78 18.96
N SER A 91 1.60 -2.90 18.52
CA SER A 91 0.17 -3.18 18.49
C SER A 91 -0.22 -4.29 17.52
N PHE A 92 0.57 -4.54 16.50
CA PHE A 92 0.32 -5.68 15.62
C PHE A 92 1.64 -6.27 15.12
N HIS A 93 1.59 -7.55 14.82
CA HIS A 93 2.71 -8.29 14.27
C HIS A 93 2.77 -8.09 12.76
N ILE A 94 3.98 -7.86 12.22
CA ILE A 94 4.18 -7.82 10.79
C ILE A 94 5.30 -8.80 10.42
N ASP A 95 5.14 -9.48 9.30
CA ASP A 95 6.12 -10.42 8.77
C ASP A 95 7.14 -9.74 7.87
N GLY A 96 6.78 -8.61 7.32
CA GLY A 96 7.69 -7.84 6.47
C GLY A 96 7.10 -6.50 6.08
N MET A 97 7.95 -5.66 5.48
CA MET A 97 7.58 -4.34 5.01
C MET A 97 8.28 -4.08 3.67
N ALA A 98 7.57 -3.44 2.76
CA ALA A 98 8.12 -3.02 1.49
C ALA A 98 7.70 -1.58 1.20
N VAL A 99 8.57 -0.81 0.59
CA VAL A 99 8.26 0.55 0.12
C VAL A 99 8.44 0.56 -1.39
N VAL A 100 7.38 0.84 -2.11
CA VAL A 100 7.39 0.85 -3.57
C VAL A 100 6.58 2.03 -4.10
N PRO A 101 7.00 2.67 -5.17
CA PRO A 101 8.33 2.55 -5.76
C PRO A 101 9.38 3.12 -4.82
N CYS A 102 10.60 2.70 -4.95
CA CYS A 102 11.67 3.06 -4.05
C CYS A 102 12.76 3.80 -4.82
N SER A 103 13.09 5.02 -4.40
CA SER A 103 14.23 5.73 -4.98
C SER A 103 15.52 5.19 -4.38
N GLY A 104 16.64 5.37 -5.08
CA GLY A 104 17.94 4.93 -4.59
C GLY A 104 18.28 5.50 -3.22
N GLY A 105 17.89 6.74 -2.96
CA GLY A 105 18.11 7.37 -1.66
C GLY A 105 17.29 6.77 -0.52
N THR A 106 16.16 6.17 -0.85
CA THR A 106 15.30 5.57 0.15
C THR A 106 15.90 4.29 0.71
N LEU A 107 16.58 3.53 -0.13
CA LEU A 107 17.21 2.28 0.28
C LEU A 107 18.60 2.47 0.86
N GLY A 108 19.20 3.61 0.55
CA GLY A 108 20.59 3.88 0.92
C GLY A 108 20.87 3.97 2.40
#